data_3659337d9656dfb0a2509638cb6c9422
#
_entry.id   3659337d9656dfb0a2509638cb6c9422
#
_cell.length_a   1.000
_cell.length_b   1.000
_cell.length_c   1.000
_cell.angle_alpha   90.00
_cell.angle_beta   90.00
_cell.angle_gamma   90.00
#
_symmetry.space_group_name_H-M   'P 1'
#
loop_
_entity.id
_entity.type
_entity.pdbx_description
1 polymer ?
#
loop_
_entity_poly.entity_id
_entity_poly.type
_entity_poly.pdbx_seq_one_letter_code
_entity_poly.pdbx_strand_id
1 'polypeptide(L)'
;MADANSRSITSNQTGLHEKLDEIVQKHLEAEFKKPIAEHTLKAFNEVNDKVQAFSGPIILDSCCGVGESTANLAKRHPNALVIGVDKSSHRLDKHDIEYKQSEHGQYILVQADLNDFWRLAVEAKWQPSHHYLLYPNPWPKSKHIQRRWHGAAVFPFIVKLGGVLEVRSNWSIYVEEFARALQLAGVDAAAEAYESAQAITPFERKYWASGQSSTRLVVSLTP
;
A
#
# COMPACT_ATOMS: atom_id res chain seq x y z
N MET A 1 -0.65 21.18 -17.40
CA MET A 1 -0.42 19.98 -18.24
C MET A 1 0.40 19.01 -17.40
N ALA A 2 -0.08 17.79 -17.17
CA ALA A 2 0.69 16.79 -16.46
C ALA A 2 1.96 16.46 -17.27
N ASP A 3 3.12 16.44 -16.63
CA ASP A 3 4.39 16.13 -17.29
C ASP A 3 4.38 14.69 -17.83
N ALA A 4 4.13 14.57 -19.12
CA ALA A 4 4.12 13.31 -19.88
C ALA A 4 5.56 12.80 -20.13
N ASN A 5 6.40 12.76 -19.08
CA ASN A 5 7.83 12.41 -19.21
C ASN A 5 8.28 11.31 -18.23
N SER A 6 7.36 10.48 -17.78
CA SER A 6 7.72 9.37 -16.90
C SER A 6 8.46 8.29 -17.66
N ARG A 7 9.67 7.95 -17.20
CA ARG A 7 10.43 6.85 -17.80
C ARG A 7 9.77 5.51 -17.48
N SER A 8 9.75 4.61 -18.47
CA SER A 8 9.35 3.22 -18.25
C SER A 8 10.31 2.53 -17.28
N ILE A 9 9.75 1.61 -16.50
CA ILE A 9 10.55 0.81 -15.56
C ILE A 9 11.48 -0.11 -16.34
N THR A 10 12.78 -0.03 -16.06
CA THR A 10 13.79 -0.94 -16.60
C THR A 10 14.10 -2.01 -15.56
N SER A 11 13.97 -3.28 -15.96
CA SER A 11 14.22 -4.45 -15.12
C SER A 11 15.14 -5.44 -15.84
N ASN A 12 15.90 -6.21 -15.07
CA ASN A 12 16.59 -7.41 -15.55
C ASN A 12 15.77 -8.69 -15.32
N GLN A 13 14.49 -8.55 -15.00
CA GLN A 13 13.54 -9.62 -14.72
C GLN A 13 12.45 -9.59 -15.78
N THR A 14 12.16 -10.75 -16.39
CA THR A 14 11.21 -10.89 -17.50
C THR A 14 9.92 -11.62 -17.12
N GLY A 15 9.83 -12.09 -15.88
CA GLY A 15 8.68 -12.81 -15.32
C GLY A 15 8.78 -12.82 -13.80
N LEU A 16 8.06 -13.72 -13.13
CA LEU A 16 8.14 -13.87 -11.68
C LEU A 16 9.59 -14.22 -11.25
N HIS A 17 9.98 -13.70 -10.10
CA HIS A 17 11.32 -13.95 -9.55
C HIS A 17 11.49 -15.44 -9.21
N GLU A 18 12.59 -16.06 -9.65
CA GLU A 18 12.87 -17.50 -9.51
C GLU A 18 12.77 -18.03 -8.08
N LYS A 19 13.11 -17.21 -7.08
CA LYS A 19 13.08 -17.54 -5.64
C LYS A 19 11.87 -16.96 -4.92
N LEU A 20 10.84 -16.49 -5.64
CA LEU A 20 9.69 -15.85 -5.01
C LEU A 20 9.00 -16.78 -4.02
N ASP A 21 8.68 -18.00 -4.47
CA ASP A 21 7.95 -18.99 -3.66
C ASP A 21 8.71 -19.35 -2.39
N GLU A 22 10.01 -19.63 -2.50
CA GLU A 22 10.88 -19.94 -1.36
C GLU A 22 10.91 -18.79 -0.34
N ILE A 23 11.09 -17.55 -0.83
CA ILE A 23 11.17 -16.35 0.02
C ILE A 23 9.84 -16.13 0.76
N VAL A 24 8.73 -16.22 0.04
CA VAL A 24 7.39 -15.98 0.61
C VAL A 24 7.05 -17.06 1.64
N GLN A 25 7.25 -18.34 1.32
CA GLN A 25 6.99 -19.45 2.26
C GLN A 25 7.81 -19.29 3.53
N LYS A 26 9.10 -18.99 3.41
CA LYS A 26 9.96 -18.70 4.56
C LYS A 26 9.38 -17.59 5.46
N HIS A 27 8.84 -16.54 4.87
CA HIS A 27 8.27 -15.44 5.66
C HIS A 27 6.91 -15.77 6.26
N LEU A 28 6.11 -16.61 5.61
CA LEU A 28 4.84 -17.11 6.16
C LEU A 28 5.05 -18.01 7.40
N GLU A 29 6.17 -18.75 7.46
CA GLU A 29 6.51 -19.67 8.53
C GLU A 29 7.33 -19.03 9.66
N ALA A 30 8.08 -17.97 9.34
CA ALA A 30 9.02 -17.34 10.27
C ALA A 30 8.39 -16.20 11.07
N GLU A 31 8.79 -16.10 12.34
CA GLU A 31 8.47 -14.94 13.16
C GLU A 31 9.29 -13.71 12.72
N PHE A 32 8.64 -12.57 12.55
CA PHE A 32 9.31 -11.31 12.24
C PHE A 32 9.75 -10.58 13.52
N LYS A 33 11.03 -10.72 13.89
CA LYS A 33 11.58 -10.29 15.19
C LYS A 33 12.23 -8.90 15.21
N LYS A 34 12.20 -8.14 14.09
CA LYS A 34 12.77 -6.78 14.07
C LYS A 34 12.14 -5.93 15.17
N PRO A 35 12.93 -5.24 16.02
CA PRO A 35 12.37 -4.32 17.01
C PRO A 35 11.54 -3.21 16.34
N ILE A 36 10.44 -2.82 16.98
CA ILE A 36 9.63 -1.67 16.56
C ILE A 36 10.41 -0.38 16.82
N ALA A 37 10.46 0.51 15.84
CA ALA A 37 11.09 1.80 16.00
C ALA A 37 10.21 2.72 16.88
N GLU A 38 10.81 3.37 17.86
CA GLU A 38 10.10 4.20 18.86
C GLU A 38 9.25 5.31 18.21
N HIS A 39 9.79 5.98 17.18
CA HIS A 39 9.06 7.03 16.48
C HIS A 39 7.81 6.49 15.76
N THR A 40 7.88 5.26 15.21
CA THR A 40 6.72 4.62 14.59
C THR A 40 5.71 4.19 15.65
N LEU A 41 6.16 3.65 16.77
CA LEU A 41 5.28 3.29 17.88
C LEU A 41 4.51 4.51 18.42
N LYS A 42 5.19 5.63 18.61
CA LYS A 42 4.55 6.87 19.05
C LYS A 42 3.50 7.35 18.05
N ALA A 43 3.88 7.46 16.78
CA ALA A 43 2.95 7.87 15.72
C ALA A 43 1.75 6.92 15.58
N PHE A 44 1.99 5.61 15.72
CA PHE A 44 0.92 4.61 15.70
C PHE A 44 -0.06 4.80 16.86
N ASN A 45 0.42 4.97 18.09
CA ASN A 45 -0.44 5.13 19.27
C ASN A 45 -1.37 6.35 19.13
N GLU A 46 -0.85 7.50 18.65
CA GLU A 46 -1.64 8.71 18.41
C GLU A 46 -2.79 8.47 17.39
N VAL A 47 -2.55 7.65 16.37
CA VAL A 47 -3.57 7.28 15.38
C VAL A 47 -4.51 6.22 15.91
N ASN A 48 -3.98 5.23 16.63
CA ASN A 48 -4.77 4.16 17.22
C ASN A 48 -5.86 4.70 18.15
N ASP A 49 -5.55 5.70 18.98
CA ASP A 49 -6.56 6.35 19.84
C ASP A 49 -7.72 6.92 19.02
N LYS A 50 -7.43 7.52 17.85
CA LYS A 50 -8.46 8.05 16.95
C LYS A 50 -9.26 6.93 16.28
N VAL A 51 -8.60 5.84 15.89
CA VAL A 51 -9.25 4.66 15.31
C VAL A 51 -10.19 4.00 16.32
N GLN A 52 -9.75 3.85 17.57
CA GLN A 52 -10.59 3.27 18.63
C GLN A 52 -11.80 4.14 18.99
N ALA A 53 -11.68 5.46 18.84
CA ALA A 53 -12.78 6.39 19.08
C ALA A 53 -13.75 6.50 17.88
N PHE A 54 -13.38 5.97 16.71
CA PHE A 54 -14.17 6.08 15.50
C PHE A 54 -15.08 4.86 15.30
N SER A 55 -16.37 5.09 15.11
CA SER A 55 -17.37 4.01 14.98
C SER A 55 -17.63 3.54 13.55
N GLY A 56 -17.04 4.22 12.56
CA GLY A 56 -17.21 3.87 11.14
C GLY A 56 -16.13 2.92 10.60
N PRO A 57 -16.19 2.57 9.32
CA PRO A 57 -15.16 1.76 8.69
C PRO A 57 -13.84 2.53 8.60
N ILE A 58 -12.71 1.84 8.78
CA ILE A 58 -11.39 2.39 8.53
C ILE A 58 -10.85 1.91 7.19
N ILE A 59 -10.09 2.76 6.52
CA ILE A 59 -9.42 2.48 5.26
C ILE A 59 -7.94 2.81 5.43
N LEU A 60 -7.06 1.90 5.00
CA LEU A 60 -5.63 2.10 5.07
C LEU A 60 -5.07 2.36 3.67
N ASP A 61 -4.40 3.51 3.50
CA ASP A 61 -3.67 3.90 2.29
C ASP A 61 -2.16 3.84 2.58
N SER A 62 -1.57 2.70 2.26
CA SER A 62 -0.17 2.41 2.55
C SER A 62 0.73 2.88 1.41
N CYS A 63 1.85 3.53 1.75
CA CYS A 63 2.72 4.23 0.79
C CYS A 63 2.03 5.45 0.15
N CYS A 64 1.25 6.21 0.92
CA CYS A 64 0.40 7.29 0.42
C CYS A 64 1.16 8.48 -0.22
N GLY A 65 2.49 8.51 -0.10
CA GLY A 65 3.33 9.53 -0.69
C GLY A 65 3.01 10.93 -0.17
N VAL A 66 2.49 11.80 -1.05
CA VAL A 66 2.09 13.17 -0.69
C VAL A 66 0.67 13.24 -0.12
N GLY A 67 -0.03 12.11 0.06
CA GLY A 67 -1.36 12.06 0.65
C GLY A 67 -2.52 12.39 -0.29
N GLU A 68 -2.27 12.61 -1.59
CA GLU A 68 -3.33 12.88 -2.57
C GLU A 68 -4.31 11.71 -2.68
N SER A 69 -3.80 10.47 -2.73
CA SER A 69 -4.64 9.27 -2.74
C SER A 69 -5.51 9.18 -1.49
N THR A 70 -4.93 9.46 -0.33
CA THR A 70 -5.65 9.43 0.96
C THR A 70 -6.83 10.40 0.96
N ALA A 71 -6.62 11.65 0.52
CA ALA A 71 -7.67 12.63 0.42
C ALA A 71 -8.76 12.24 -0.61
N ASN A 72 -8.35 11.69 -1.77
CA ASN A 72 -9.28 11.21 -2.79
C ASN A 72 -10.11 10.00 -2.31
N LEU A 73 -9.49 9.08 -1.56
CA LEU A 73 -10.21 7.96 -0.94
C LEU A 73 -11.19 8.45 0.12
N ALA A 74 -10.83 9.45 0.94
CA ALA A 74 -11.75 10.04 1.91
C ALA A 74 -12.98 10.69 1.24
N LYS A 75 -12.81 11.34 0.09
CA LYS A 75 -13.94 11.85 -0.71
C LYS A 75 -14.83 10.74 -1.25
N ARG A 76 -14.26 9.59 -1.64
CA ARG A 76 -15.02 8.44 -2.15
C ARG A 76 -15.75 7.67 -1.05
N HIS A 77 -15.24 7.72 0.17
CA HIS A 77 -15.76 7.01 1.33
C HIS A 77 -16.07 7.97 2.49
N PRO A 78 -17.08 8.84 2.35
CA PRO A 78 -17.33 9.94 3.29
C PRO A 78 -17.63 9.48 4.73
N ASN A 79 -18.07 8.24 4.91
CA ASN A 79 -18.37 7.65 6.22
C ASN A 79 -17.18 6.87 6.82
N ALA A 80 -16.02 6.85 6.16
CA ALA A 80 -14.85 6.13 6.62
C ALA A 80 -13.78 7.10 7.15
N LEU A 81 -12.94 6.60 8.07
CA LEU A 81 -11.68 7.23 8.43
C LEU A 81 -10.57 6.65 7.56
N VAL A 82 -9.96 7.46 6.71
CA VAL A 82 -8.86 7.04 5.84
C VAL A 82 -7.52 7.39 6.49
N ILE A 83 -6.64 6.40 6.60
CA ILE A 83 -5.33 6.55 7.22
C ILE A 83 -4.26 6.37 6.16
N GLY A 84 -3.62 7.48 5.77
CA GLY A 84 -2.49 7.48 4.85
C GLY A 84 -1.17 7.36 5.59
N VAL A 85 -0.36 6.37 5.25
CA VAL A 85 0.94 6.12 5.88
C VAL A 85 2.06 6.18 4.86
N ASP A 86 3.05 7.03 5.09
CA ASP A 86 4.32 7.05 4.35
C ASP A 86 5.48 7.31 5.31
N LYS A 87 6.64 6.75 5.00
CA LYS A 87 7.81 6.93 5.85
C LYS A 87 8.54 8.26 5.60
N SER A 88 8.25 8.93 4.50
CA SER A 88 8.94 10.15 4.08
C SER A 88 8.22 11.40 4.57
N SER A 89 8.75 12.05 5.62
CA SER A 89 8.28 13.37 6.05
C SER A 89 8.25 14.37 4.89
N HIS A 90 9.33 14.40 4.09
CA HIS A 90 9.44 15.29 2.93
C HIS A 90 8.30 15.14 1.90
N ARG A 91 7.72 13.94 1.76
CA ARG A 91 6.54 13.75 0.90
C ARG A 91 5.27 14.24 1.59
N LEU A 92 5.10 13.90 2.86
CA LEU A 92 3.93 14.31 3.63
C LEU A 92 3.88 15.83 3.82
N ASP A 93 5.03 16.49 3.98
CA ASP A 93 5.13 17.95 4.08
C ASP A 93 4.68 18.69 2.80
N LYS A 94 4.68 17.98 1.65
CA LYS A 94 4.14 18.52 0.38
C LYS A 94 2.64 18.36 0.25
N HIS A 95 1.96 17.84 1.26
CA HIS A 95 0.51 17.72 1.22
C HIS A 95 -0.11 19.11 1.11
N ASP A 96 -0.84 19.35 0.03
CA ASP A 96 -1.44 20.65 -0.26
C ASP A 96 -2.51 20.99 0.80
N ILE A 97 -2.53 22.24 1.22
CA ILE A 97 -3.53 22.79 2.15
C ILE A 97 -4.95 22.55 1.62
N GLU A 98 -5.14 22.62 0.30
CA GLU A 98 -6.42 22.35 -0.36
C GLU A 98 -6.95 20.94 -0.06
N TYR A 99 -6.07 19.94 0.03
CA TYR A 99 -6.47 18.58 0.42
C TYR A 99 -6.81 18.48 1.91
N LYS A 100 -6.13 19.24 2.77
CA LYS A 100 -6.37 19.25 4.21
C LYS A 100 -7.72 19.89 4.59
N GLN A 101 -8.24 20.77 3.73
CA GLN A 101 -9.51 21.49 3.92
C GLN A 101 -10.69 20.81 3.22
N SER A 102 -10.54 19.58 2.73
CA SER A 102 -11.67 18.91 2.08
C SER A 102 -12.80 18.70 3.10
N GLU A 103 -13.93 19.34 2.86
CA GLU A 103 -15.15 19.22 3.68
C GLU A 103 -15.79 17.83 3.59
N HIS A 104 -15.28 16.97 2.73
CA HIS A 104 -15.83 15.66 2.42
C HIS A 104 -14.86 14.56 2.80
N GLY A 105 -15.17 13.87 3.89
CA GLY A 105 -14.43 12.71 4.37
C GLY A 105 -13.37 13.05 5.44
N GLN A 106 -13.08 12.05 6.27
CA GLN A 106 -12.10 12.16 7.34
C GLN A 106 -10.83 11.39 6.96
N TYR A 107 -9.67 12.02 7.08
CA TYR A 107 -8.40 11.33 6.88
C TYR A 107 -7.30 11.84 7.81
N ILE A 108 -6.31 11.00 8.00
CA ILE A 108 -5.12 11.27 8.80
C ILE A 108 -3.91 10.87 7.98
N LEU A 109 -2.88 11.72 7.95
CA LEU A 109 -1.57 11.38 7.38
C LEU A 109 -0.58 11.10 8.50
N VAL A 110 0.14 9.98 8.37
CA VAL A 110 1.05 9.46 9.40
C VAL A 110 2.41 9.22 8.82
N GLN A 111 3.45 9.77 9.45
CA GLN A 111 4.83 9.41 9.17
C GLN A 111 5.23 8.18 9.96
N ALA A 112 5.36 7.02 9.29
CA ALA A 112 5.75 5.78 9.95
C ALA A 112 6.43 4.80 8.97
N ASP A 113 7.26 3.88 9.48
CA ASP A 113 7.75 2.74 8.72
C ASP A 113 6.65 1.66 8.65
N LEU A 114 6.19 1.34 7.46
CA LEU A 114 5.12 0.36 7.24
C LEU A 114 5.47 -1.06 7.73
N ASN A 115 6.76 -1.43 7.79
CA ASN A 115 7.15 -2.70 8.41
C ASN A 115 6.71 -2.79 9.88
N ASP A 116 6.77 -1.68 10.59
CA ASP A 116 6.40 -1.61 11.99
C ASP A 116 4.90 -1.29 12.14
N PHE A 117 4.38 -0.38 11.31
CA PHE A 117 2.99 0.07 11.38
C PHE A 117 1.98 -1.08 11.17
N TRP A 118 2.19 -1.93 10.14
CA TRP A 118 1.30 -3.08 9.90
C TRP A 118 1.34 -4.10 11.04
N ARG A 119 2.50 -4.32 11.65
CA ARG A 119 2.63 -5.21 12.82
C ARG A 119 1.83 -4.69 14.00
N LEU A 120 1.97 -3.41 14.30
CA LEU A 120 1.23 -2.73 15.37
C LEU A 120 -0.28 -2.73 15.09
N ALA A 121 -0.70 -2.51 13.84
CA ALA A 121 -2.10 -2.55 13.45
C ALA A 121 -2.72 -3.95 13.63
N VAL A 122 -1.98 -5.02 13.29
CA VAL A 122 -2.42 -6.40 13.54
C VAL A 122 -2.48 -6.69 15.05
N GLU A 123 -1.49 -6.26 15.83
CA GLU A 123 -1.47 -6.41 17.29
C GLU A 123 -2.64 -5.68 17.96
N ALA A 124 -2.94 -4.47 17.49
CA ALA A 124 -4.08 -3.68 17.92
C ALA A 124 -5.44 -4.17 17.36
N LYS A 125 -5.44 -5.27 16.59
CA LYS A 125 -6.62 -5.90 15.99
C LYS A 125 -7.41 -4.95 15.08
N TRP A 126 -6.73 -4.13 14.32
CA TRP A 126 -7.39 -3.33 13.30
C TRP A 126 -8.05 -4.24 12.25
N GLN A 127 -9.23 -3.83 11.80
CA GLN A 127 -9.98 -4.51 10.74
C GLN A 127 -10.35 -3.47 9.66
N PRO A 128 -9.39 -3.08 8.82
CA PRO A 128 -9.69 -2.13 7.76
C PRO A 128 -10.69 -2.74 6.77
N SER A 129 -11.70 -1.95 6.38
CA SER A 129 -12.61 -2.36 5.30
C SER A 129 -11.89 -2.47 3.97
N HIS A 130 -10.91 -1.59 3.74
CA HIS A 130 -10.06 -1.59 2.54
C HIS A 130 -8.61 -1.28 2.93
N HIS A 131 -7.69 -1.91 2.22
CA HIS A 131 -6.25 -1.66 2.31
C HIS A 131 -5.69 -1.41 0.92
N TYR A 132 -5.20 -0.20 0.68
CA TYR A 132 -4.65 0.22 -0.60
C TYR A 132 -3.13 0.23 -0.57
N LEU A 133 -2.51 -0.32 -1.62
CA LEU A 133 -1.09 -0.26 -1.94
C LEU A 133 -0.95 0.28 -3.37
N LEU A 134 -0.96 1.61 -3.51
CA LEU A 134 -1.04 2.27 -4.81
C LEU A 134 0.35 2.73 -5.25
N TYR A 135 0.89 2.08 -6.29
CA TYR A 135 2.19 2.40 -6.90
C TYR A 135 3.35 2.46 -5.89
N PRO A 136 3.50 1.46 -5.02
CA PRO A 136 4.66 1.37 -4.14
C PRO A 136 5.94 1.33 -4.97
N ASN A 137 7.09 1.66 -4.35
CA ASN A 137 8.37 1.56 -5.06
C ASN A 137 8.57 0.12 -5.57
N PRO A 138 8.68 -0.10 -6.90
CA PRO A 138 8.65 -1.44 -7.47
C PRO A 138 9.94 -2.23 -7.27
N TRP A 139 11.07 -1.56 -6.98
CA TRP A 139 12.39 -2.21 -6.84
C TRP A 139 12.69 -3.21 -7.97
N PRO A 140 12.78 -2.76 -9.25
CA PRO A 140 12.67 -3.63 -10.41
C PRO A 140 13.88 -4.54 -10.66
N LYS A 141 14.99 -4.34 -9.96
CA LYS A 141 16.15 -5.26 -10.06
C LYS A 141 15.86 -6.53 -9.26
N SER A 142 16.09 -7.73 -9.84
CA SER A 142 15.79 -9.02 -9.21
C SER A 142 16.42 -9.16 -7.82
N LYS A 143 17.66 -8.72 -7.62
CA LYS A 143 18.32 -8.73 -6.31
C LYS A 143 17.59 -7.95 -5.20
N HIS A 144 16.56 -7.17 -5.53
CA HIS A 144 15.80 -6.38 -4.59
C HIS A 144 14.45 -7.02 -4.21
N ILE A 145 14.21 -8.30 -4.52
CA ILE A 145 12.94 -8.98 -4.23
C ILE A 145 12.49 -8.78 -2.78
N GLN A 146 13.38 -8.86 -1.81
CA GLN A 146 13.05 -8.67 -0.39
C GLN A 146 12.76 -7.19 0.00
N ARG A 147 12.88 -6.24 -0.92
CA ARG A 147 12.44 -4.85 -0.74
C ARG A 147 11.02 -4.61 -1.24
N ARG A 148 10.47 -5.54 -2.03
CA ARG A 148 9.07 -5.53 -2.47
C ARG A 148 8.21 -6.04 -1.32
N TRP A 149 7.04 -5.47 -1.13
CA TRP A 149 6.20 -5.81 0.02
C TRP A 149 5.82 -7.30 0.09
N HIS A 150 5.57 -7.93 -1.05
CA HIS A 150 5.28 -9.37 -1.14
C HIS A 150 6.51 -10.27 -0.90
N GLY A 151 7.71 -9.75 -1.08
CA GLY A 151 8.98 -10.45 -0.78
C GLY A 151 9.61 -10.04 0.55
N ALA A 152 8.99 -9.16 1.31
CA ALA A 152 9.49 -8.68 2.59
C ALA A 152 8.95 -9.51 3.76
N ALA A 153 9.71 -9.59 4.85
CA ALA A 153 9.32 -10.35 6.06
C ALA A 153 8.00 -9.85 6.72
N VAL A 154 7.56 -8.65 6.37
CA VAL A 154 6.30 -8.09 6.87
C VAL A 154 5.06 -8.54 6.06
N PHE A 155 5.24 -9.22 4.94
CA PHE A 155 4.13 -9.66 4.07
C PHE A 155 3.01 -10.40 4.82
N PRO A 156 3.29 -11.33 5.76
CA PRO A 156 2.23 -12.03 6.50
C PRO A 156 1.32 -11.09 7.29
N PHE A 157 1.80 -9.92 7.70
CA PHE A 157 1.00 -8.94 8.42
C PHE A 157 0.06 -8.17 7.49
N ILE A 158 0.44 -7.97 6.21
CA ILE A 158 -0.46 -7.43 5.19
C ILE A 158 -1.66 -8.36 5.02
N VAL A 159 -1.44 -9.67 4.96
CA VAL A 159 -2.50 -10.68 4.85
C VAL A 159 -3.38 -10.70 6.11
N LYS A 160 -2.76 -10.68 7.30
CA LYS A 160 -3.47 -10.72 8.60
C LYS A 160 -4.31 -9.48 8.90
N LEU A 161 -4.03 -8.33 8.27
CA LEU A 161 -4.85 -7.13 8.41
C LEU A 161 -6.28 -7.34 7.90
N GLY A 162 -6.47 -8.22 6.93
CA GLY A 162 -7.78 -8.48 6.38
C GLY A 162 -8.32 -7.33 5.51
N GLY A 163 -9.63 -7.38 5.25
CA GLY A 163 -10.34 -6.41 4.42
C GLY A 163 -10.10 -6.59 2.92
N VAL A 164 -10.56 -5.64 2.12
CA VAL A 164 -10.34 -5.66 0.67
C VAL A 164 -8.97 -5.03 0.37
N LEU A 165 -8.01 -5.87 -0.01
CA LEU A 165 -6.70 -5.41 -0.44
C LEU A 165 -6.74 -5.04 -1.93
N GLU A 166 -6.29 -3.84 -2.27
CA GLU A 166 -6.06 -3.41 -3.64
C GLU A 166 -4.61 -2.98 -3.84
N VAL A 167 -3.92 -3.62 -4.79
CA VAL A 167 -2.54 -3.30 -5.17
C VAL A 167 -2.52 -2.83 -6.61
N ARG A 168 -1.86 -1.70 -6.91
CA ARG A 168 -1.67 -1.17 -8.26
C ARG A 168 -0.22 -0.88 -8.55
N SER A 169 0.20 -1.12 -9.79
CA SER A 169 1.53 -0.76 -10.28
C SER A 169 1.51 -0.51 -11.79
N ASN A 170 2.43 0.32 -12.29
CA ASN A 170 2.77 0.46 -13.70
C ASN A 170 3.81 -0.60 -14.15
N TRP A 171 4.14 -1.56 -13.31
CA TRP A 171 4.99 -2.71 -13.61
C TRP A 171 4.24 -4.00 -13.28
N SER A 172 3.74 -4.69 -14.32
CA SER A 172 2.84 -5.84 -14.18
C SER A 172 3.43 -6.95 -13.30
N ILE A 173 4.74 -7.23 -13.47
CA ILE A 173 5.44 -8.26 -12.70
C ILE A 173 5.30 -8.01 -11.18
N TYR A 174 5.30 -6.75 -10.71
CA TYR A 174 5.09 -6.47 -9.29
C TYR A 174 3.75 -6.98 -8.78
N VAL A 175 2.68 -6.77 -9.55
CA VAL A 175 1.33 -7.19 -9.18
C VAL A 175 1.15 -8.69 -9.35
N GLU A 176 1.72 -9.27 -10.39
CA GLU A 176 1.73 -10.72 -10.64
C GLU A 176 2.47 -11.48 -9.51
N GLU A 177 3.63 -10.98 -9.08
CA GLU A 177 4.36 -11.53 -7.92
C GLU A 177 3.56 -11.37 -6.62
N PHE A 178 2.87 -10.26 -6.45
CA PHE A 178 2.01 -10.05 -5.27
C PHE A 178 0.84 -11.04 -5.27
N ALA A 179 0.19 -11.26 -6.42
CA ALA A 179 -0.85 -12.27 -6.57
C ALA A 179 -0.32 -13.68 -6.25
N ARG A 180 0.87 -14.04 -6.77
CA ARG A 180 1.50 -15.32 -6.46
C ARG A 180 1.80 -15.48 -4.96
N ALA A 181 2.30 -14.43 -4.30
CA ALA A 181 2.56 -14.45 -2.86
C ALA A 181 1.27 -14.65 -2.05
N LEU A 182 0.15 -14.03 -2.47
CA LEU A 182 -1.16 -14.24 -1.86
C LEU A 182 -1.67 -15.67 -2.05
N GLN A 183 -1.47 -16.27 -3.23
CA GLN A 183 -1.81 -17.67 -3.49
C GLN A 183 -1.04 -18.62 -2.56
N LEU A 184 0.24 -18.34 -2.31
CA LEU A 184 1.05 -19.11 -1.35
C LEU A 184 0.54 -18.95 0.11
N ALA A 185 -0.08 -17.82 0.41
CA ALA A 185 -0.75 -17.59 1.69
C ALA A 185 -2.19 -18.16 1.75
N GLY A 186 -2.63 -18.92 0.73
CA GLY A 186 -3.95 -19.56 0.67
C GLY A 186 -5.07 -18.62 0.17
N VAL A 187 -4.75 -17.48 -0.41
CA VAL A 187 -5.71 -16.50 -0.93
C VAL A 187 -5.75 -16.59 -2.45
N ASP A 188 -6.94 -16.81 -3.04
CA ASP A 188 -7.13 -16.79 -4.49
C ASP A 188 -7.04 -15.35 -5.00
N ALA A 189 -5.99 -15.04 -5.75
CA ALA A 189 -5.67 -13.72 -6.23
C ALA A 189 -5.10 -13.76 -7.66
N ALA A 190 -5.50 -12.80 -8.49
CA ALA A 190 -5.00 -12.63 -9.84
C ALA A 190 -4.74 -11.17 -10.16
N ALA A 191 -3.75 -10.94 -11.01
CA ALA A 191 -3.47 -9.62 -11.58
C ALA A 191 -4.33 -9.40 -12.83
N GLU A 192 -4.82 -8.17 -13.01
CA GLU A 192 -5.59 -7.75 -14.17
C GLU A 192 -5.13 -6.40 -14.70
N ALA A 193 -5.36 -6.13 -15.99
CA ALA A 193 -5.16 -4.80 -16.54
C ALA A 193 -6.10 -3.79 -15.85
N TYR A 194 -5.62 -2.57 -15.61
CA TYR A 194 -6.41 -1.55 -14.93
C TYR A 194 -6.40 -0.23 -15.69
N GLU A 195 -7.59 0.28 -15.94
CA GLU A 195 -7.85 1.60 -16.49
C GLU A 195 -8.98 2.27 -15.73
N SER A 196 -8.95 3.59 -15.60
CA SER A 196 -10.00 4.37 -14.97
C SER A 196 -10.08 5.76 -15.59
N ALA A 197 -11.29 6.34 -15.61
CA ALA A 197 -11.50 7.71 -16.05
C ALA A 197 -10.83 8.77 -15.16
N GLN A 198 -10.56 8.44 -13.90
CA GLN A 198 -9.96 9.35 -12.95
C GLN A 198 -8.79 8.69 -12.21
N ALA A 199 -7.63 9.34 -12.30
CA ALA A 199 -6.49 9.01 -11.46
C ALA A 199 -6.74 9.45 -10.01
N ILE A 200 -6.43 8.60 -9.05
CA ILE A 200 -6.52 8.92 -7.62
C ILE A 200 -5.16 9.23 -7.00
N THR A 201 -4.08 8.95 -7.70
CA THR A 201 -2.72 9.28 -7.28
C THR A 201 -2.01 10.16 -8.31
N PRO A 202 -1.04 10.99 -7.90
CA PRO A 202 -0.22 11.73 -8.86
C PRO A 202 0.59 10.80 -9.77
N PHE A 203 0.92 9.59 -9.29
CA PHE A 203 1.63 8.59 -10.07
C PHE A 203 0.79 8.04 -11.21
N GLU A 204 -0.48 7.66 -10.96
CA GLU A 204 -1.42 7.25 -12.01
C GLU A 204 -1.51 8.30 -13.10
N ARG A 205 -1.80 9.54 -12.70
CA ARG A 205 -1.94 10.66 -13.63
C ARG A 205 -0.68 10.83 -14.50
N LYS A 206 0.50 10.77 -13.88
CA LYS A 206 1.77 10.89 -14.58
C LYS A 206 2.05 9.71 -15.53
N TYR A 207 1.81 8.48 -15.08
CA TYR A 207 2.05 7.28 -15.87
C TYR A 207 1.12 7.20 -17.07
N TRP A 208 -0.17 7.43 -16.87
CA TRP A 208 -1.15 7.43 -17.97
C TRP A 208 -0.91 8.55 -18.97
N ALA A 209 -0.58 9.76 -18.51
CA ALA A 209 -0.17 10.86 -19.40
C ALA A 209 1.09 10.53 -20.22
N SER A 210 1.92 9.60 -19.74
CA SER A 210 3.12 9.11 -20.43
C SER A 210 2.87 7.85 -21.28
N GLY A 211 1.61 7.44 -21.48
CA GLY A 211 1.22 6.27 -22.26
C GLY A 211 1.53 4.92 -21.60
N GLN A 212 1.80 4.91 -20.28
CA GLN A 212 2.04 3.67 -19.54
C GLN A 212 0.70 3.09 -19.04
N SER A 213 0.57 1.77 -19.13
CA SER A 213 -0.56 1.01 -18.57
C SER A 213 -0.38 0.76 -17.07
N SER A 214 -1.47 0.42 -16.40
CA SER A 214 -1.48 -0.04 -15.02
C SER A 214 -2.00 -1.46 -14.92
N THR A 215 -1.52 -2.17 -13.91
CA THR A 215 -2.00 -3.49 -13.50
C THR A 215 -2.46 -3.39 -12.05
N ARG A 216 -3.54 -4.06 -11.71
CA ARG A 216 -4.02 -4.17 -10.34
C ARG A 216 -4.32 -5.62 -9.94
N LEU A 217 -4.42 -5.85 -8.66
CA LEU A 217 -5.17 -6.95 -8.06
C LEU A 217 -6.14 -6.38 -7.01
N VAL A 218 -7.29 -7.04 -6.87
CA VAL A 218 -8.26 -6.75 -5.80
C VAL A 218 -8.69 -8.08 -5.20
N VAL A 219 -8.59 -8.21 -3.89
CA VAL A 219 -8.93 -9.45 -3.20
C VAL A 219 -9.44 -9.19 -1.80
N SER A 220 -10.42 -9.97 -1.35
CA SER A 220 -10.88 -9.97 0.04
C SER A 220 -9.99 -10.87 0.88
N LEU A 221 -9.36 -10.30 1.90
CA LEU A 221 -8.57 -11.03 2.88
C LEU A 221 -9.45 -11.32 4.11
N THR A 222 -9.49 -12.57 4.50
CA THR A 222 -10.14 -12.97 5.77
C THR A 222 -9.06 -12.96 6.85
N PRO A 223 -9.25 -12.21 7.98
CA PRO A 223 -8.27 -12.18 9.05
C PRO A 223 -8.14 -13.54 9.76
#